data_9adaadef834ffef5b34d3f35237be0e3
#
_entry.id   9adaadef834ffef5b34d3f35237be0e3
#
_cell.length_a   1.000
_cell.length_b   1.000
_cell.length_c   1.000
_cell.angle_alpha   90.00
_cell.angle_beta   90.00
_cell.angle_gamma   90.00
#
_symmetry.space_group_name_H-M   'P 1'
#
loop_
_entity.id
_entity.type
_entity.pdbx_description
1 polymer ?
#
loop_
_entity_poly.entity_id
_entity_poly.type
_entity_poly.pdbx_seq_one_letter_code
_entity_poly.pdbx_strand_id
1 'polypeptide(L)'
;IAADFSPAMLGTLDAGIEYYGLEDLITPLELAWDDDWDLVGPVAKAVDIAFASRSVTTTNLKGALAKLDRTARRRCAVTMVANSSPRYDLHLMNAIGASVTCSNGFVYAFNILIQMGALPQVTYFESPRRDTFDSLEAGVADFSRMLEHGNEDKIDRLHDYIAQHMIENPHA
;
A
#
# COMPACT_ATOMS: atom_id res chain seq x y z
N ILE A 1 11.04 0.80 -15.33
CA ILE A 1 9.79 1.57 -15.39
C ILE A 1 9.18 1.58 -13.99
N ALA A 2 8.82 2.76 -13.49
CA ALA A 2 8.10 2.95 -12.25
C ALA A 2 6.77 3.66 -12.55
N ALA A 3 5.65 2.97 -12.32
CA ALA A 3 4.33 3.46 -12.67
C ALA A 3 3.52 3.84 -11.42
N ASP A 4 2.87 4.99 -11.47
CA ASP A 4 1.89 5.45 -10.48
C ASP A 4 0.81 6.29 -11.18
N PHE A 5 -0.38 6.31 -10.62
CA PHE A 5 -1.47 7.15 -11.15
C PHE A 5 -1.44 8.59 -10.60
N SER A 6 -0.66 8.84 -9.56
CA SER A 6 -0.61 10.12 -8.85
C SER A 6 0.52 11.00 -9.39
N PRO A 7 0.22 12.14 -10.03
CA PRO A 7 1.24 13.09 -10.47
C PRO A 7 2.14 13.59 -9.32
N ALA A 8 1.59 13.72 -8.10
CA ALA A 8 2.38 14.12 -6.93
C ALA A 8 3.41 13.06 -6.52
N MET A 9 3.05 11.77 -6.61
CA MET A 9 3.99 10.67 -6.34
C MET A 9 5.06 10.59 -7.42
N LEU A 10 4.68 10.76 -8.68
CA LEU A 10 5.64 10.81 -9.78
C LEU A 10 6.57 12.01 -9.67
N GLY A 11 6.09 13.19 -9.29
CA GLY A 11 6.94 14.36 -9.03
C GLY A 11 7.96 14.12 -7.89
N THR A 12 7.58 13.41 -6.83
CA THR A 12 8.51 13.01 -5.77
C THR A 12 9.54 11.99 -6.29
N LEU A 13 9.11 11.06 -7.15
CA LEU A 13 10.01 10.09 -7.79
C LEU A 13 11.01 10.80 -8.71
N ASP A 14 10.56 11.74 -9.53
CA ASP A 14 11.43 12.51 -10.44
C ASP A 14 12.51 13.27 -9.68
N ALA A 15 12.13 13.95 -8.59
CA ALA A 15 13.10 14.64 -7.73
C ALA A 15 14.12 13.65 -7.11
N GLY A 16 13.69 12.44 -6.74
CA GLY A 16 14.58 11.40 -6.26
C GLY A 16 15.52 10.87 -7.34
N ILE A 17 15.02 10.66 -8.55
CA ILE A 17 15.81 10.23 -9.72
C ILE A 17 16.92 11.23 -9.99
N GLU A 18 16.59 12.52 -10.06
CA GLU A 18 17.56 13.60 -10.26
C GLU A 18 18.60 13.65 -9.12
N TYR A 19 18.13 13.60 -7.87
CA TYR A 19 19.02 13.68 -6.70
C TYR A 19 20.05 12.54 -6.64
N TYR A 20 19.67 11.33 -7.08
CA TYR A 20 20.54 10.15 -7.05
C TYR A 20 21.21 9.83 -8.39
N GLY A 21 20.97 10.60 -9.46
CA GLY A 21 21.53 10.38 -10.79
C GLY A 21 21.07 9.05 -11.41
N LEU A 22 19.77 8.77 -11.38
CA LEU A 22 19.17 7.50 -11.81
C LEU A 22 18.37 7.63 -13.13
N GLU A 23 18.54 8.69 -13.88
CA GLU A 23 17.77 9.02 -15.09
C GLU A 23 17.86 7.93 -16.17
N ASP A 24 19.03 7.29 -16.28
CA ASP A 24 19.24 6.19 -17.24
C ASP A 24 18.66 4.85 -16.75
N LEU A 25 18.27 4.74 -15.48
CA LEU A 25 17.84 3.48 -14.86
C LEU A 25 16.34 3.43 -14.59
N ILE A 26 15.71 4.57 -14.32
CA ILE A 26 14.31 4.65 -13.92
C ILE A 26 13.55 5.52 -14.90
N THR A 27 12.49 4.98 -15.47
CA THR A 27 11.55 5.71 -16.33
C THR A 27 10.22 5.80 -15.60
N PRO A 28 9.81 6.99 -15.14
CA PRO A 28 8.48 7.23 -14.58
C PRO A 28 7.40 7.09 -15.65
N LEU A 29 6.23 6.60 -15.24
CA LEU A 29 5.08 6.45 -16.14
C LEU A 29 3.79 6.73 -15.36
N GLU A 30 3.00 7.69 -15.82
CA GLU A 30 1.66 7.91 -15.30
C GLU A 30 0.73 6.81 -15.84
N LEU A 31 0.24 5.95 -14.95
CA LEU A 31 -0.58 4.80 -15.33
C LEU A 31 -1.38 4.28 -14.13
N ALA A 32 -2.69 4.22 -14.29
CA ALA A 32 -3.60 3.62 -13.30
C ALA A 32 -3.91 2.15 -13.60
N TRP A 33 -4.42 1.44 -12.59
CA TRP A 33 -4.89 0.05 -12.78
C TRP A 33 -6.08 -0.04 -13.75
N ASP A 34 -6.90 0.99 -13.82
CA ASP A 34 -8.12 0.99 -14.65
C ASP A 34 -7.87 1.52 -16.07
N ASP A 35 -6.69 2.07 -16.35
CA ASP A 35 -6.32 2.51 -17.69
C ASP A 35 -6.16 1.36 -18.68
N ASP A 36 -6.31 1.66 -19.95
CA ASP A 36 -5.95 0.72 -21.02
C ASP A 36 -4.41 0.74 -21.23
N TRP A 37 -3.74 -0.25 -20.68
CA TRP A 37 -2.28 -0.34 -20.73
C TRP A 37 -1.74 -0.54 -22.15
N ASP A 38 -2.55 -1.00 -23.09
CA ASP A 38 -2.13 -1.18 -24.49
C ASP A 38 -1.97 0.18 -25.22
N LEU A 39 -2.56 1.26 -24.66
CA LEU A 39 -2.38 2.61 -25.21
C LEU A 39 -0.99 3.21 -24.94
N VAL A 40 -0.29 2.75 -23.92
CA VAL A 40 1.08 3.22 -23.61
C VAL A 40 2.16 2.43 -24.33
N GLY A 41 1.76 1.47 -25.17
CA GLY A 41 2.64 0.64 -25.99
C GLY A 41 2.45 -0.86 -25.73
N PRO A 42 3.23 -1.72 -26.40
CA PRO A 42 3.11 -3.17 -26.26
C PRO A 42 3.57 -3.59 -24.85
N VAL A 43 2.61 -3.84 -23.95
CA VAL A 43 2.90 -4.21 -22.56
C VAL A 43 3.07 -5.73 -22.36
N ALA A 44 2.61 -6.55 -23.32
CA ALA A 44 2.72 -8.00 -23.18
C ALA A 44 4.18 -8.44 -23.18
N LYS A 45 4.59 -9.10 -22.07
CA LYS A 45 5.97 -9.56 -21.87
C LYS A 45 7.03 -8.45 -21.99
N ALA A 46 6.67 -7.23 -21.62
CA ALA A 46 7.52 -6.06 -21.76
C ALA A 46 8.69 -6.04 -20.76
N VAL A 47 8.49 -6.57 -19.56
CA VAL A 47 9.49 -6.59 -18.48
C VAL A 47 9.78 -8.03 -18.03
N ASP A 48 10.95 -8.26 -17.44
CA ASP A 48 11.27 -9.57 -16.88
C ASP A 48 10.49 -9.85 -15.60
N ILE A 49 10.40 -8.84 -14.74
CA ILE A 49 9.71 -8.90 -13.45
C ILE A 49 8.71 -7.74 -13.37
N ALA A 50 7.46 -8.03 -13.06
CA ALA A 50 6.47 -7.03 -12.69
C ALA A 50 6.25 -7.09 -11.17
N PHE A 51 6.36 -5.93 -10.51
CA PHE A 51 6.24 -5.82 -9.07
C PHE A 51 5.22 -4.76 -8.68
N ALA A 52 4.26 -5.12 -7.84
CA ALA A 52 3.29 -4.21 -7.27
C ALA A 52 3.35 -4.27 -5.74
N SER A 53 3.82 -3.17 -5.13
CA SER A 53 3.96 -3.09 -3.68
C SER A 53 2.89 -2.20 -3.08
N ARG A 54 1.95 -2.79 -2.33
CA ARG A 54 0.86 -2.10 -1.62
C ARG A 54 0.01 -1.16 -2.52
N SER A 55 0.06 -1.37 -3.82
CA SER A 55 -0.58 -0.53 -4.83
C SER A 55 -1.79 -1.19 -5.51
N VAL A 56 -2.03 -2.47 -5.29
CA VAL A 56 -3.14 -3.20 -5.92
C VAL A 56 -4.43 -2.93 -5.14
N THR A 57 -4.83 -1.67 -5.09
CA THR A 57 -6.08 -1.21 -4.47
C THR A 57 -7.03 -0.78 -5.57
N THR A 58 -7.78 -1.72 -6.11
CA THR A 58 -8.73 -1.51 -7.20
C THR A 58 -9.98 -2.36 -7.00
N THR A 59 -11.11 -1.92 -7.52
CA THR A 59 -12.35 -2.68 -7.55
C THR A 59 -12.26 -3.89 -8.50
N ASN A 60 -11.33 -3.86 -9.46
CA ASN A 60 -11.08 -4.93 -10.41
C ASN A 60 -9.74 -5.65 -10.14
N LEU A 61 -9.63 -6.26 -8.96
CA LEU A 61 -8.42 -6.98 -8.55
C LEU A 61 -7.99 -8.05 -9.56
N LYS A 62 -8.94 -8.80 -10.14
CA LYS A 62 -8.64 -9.81 -11.16
C LYS A 62 -8.00 -9.19 -12.40
N GLY A 63 -8.55 -8.08 -12.88
CA GLY A 63 -8.00 -7.35 -14.02
C GLY A 63 -6.58 -6.83 -13.76
N ALA A 64 -6.35 -6.28 -12.57
CA ALA A 64 -5.02 -5.80 -12.17
C ALA A 64 -3.97 -6.93 -12.14
N LEU A 65 -4.31 -8.06 -11.51
CA LEU A 65 -3.42 -9.23 -11.47
C LEU A 65 -3.15 -9.80 -12.88
N ALA A 66 -4.17 -9.82 -13.75
CA ALA A 66 -4.01 -10.25 -15.13
C ALA A 66 -3.11 -9.31 -15.94
N LYS A 67 -3.21 -7.99 -15.71
CA LYS A 67 -2.30 -7.01 -16.33
C LYS A 67 -0.85 -7.23 -15.91
N LEU A 68 -0.59 -7.43 -14.63
CA LEU A 68 0.75 -7.77 -14.13
C LEU A 68 1.30 -9.06 -14.77
N ASP A 69 0.51 -10.12 -14.78
CA ASP A 69 0.93 -11.41 -15.35
C ASP A 69 1.23 -11.29 -16.84
N ARG A 70 0.38 -10.58 -17.59
CA ARG A 70 0.58 -10.33 -19.00
C ARG A 70 1.87 -9.54 -19.27
N THR A 71 2.21 -8.60 -18.41
CA THR A 71 3.35 -7.71 -18.59
C THR A 71 4.69 -8.40 -18.31
N ALA A 72 4.73 -9.31 -17.36
CA ALA A 72 5.95 -10.00 -16.96
C ALA A 72 6.31 -11.16 -17.91
N ARG A 73 7.59 -11.29 -18.25
CA ARG A 73 8.13 -12.45 -18.97
C ARG A 73 8.40 -13.63 -18.05
N ARG A 74 8.84 -13.36 -16.83
CA ARG A 74 9.41 -14.39 -15.95
C ARG A 74 8.65 -14.52 -14.64
N ARG A 75 8.36 -13.40 -13.95
CA ARG A 75 7.81 -13.45 -12.60
C ARG A 75 7.03 -12.19 -12.26
N CYS A 76 5.93 -12.36 -11.53
CA CYS A 76 5.23 -11.26 -10.86
C CYS A 76 5.42 -11.38 -9.36
N ALA A 77 5.47 -10.26 -8.67
CA ALA A 77 5.40 -10.18 -7.22
C ALA A 77 4.42 -9.09 -6.78
N VAL A 78 3.65 -9.40 -5.76
CA VAL A 78 2.67 -8.47 -5.19
C VAL A 78 2.83 -8.48 -3.68
N THR A 79 2.94 -7.32 -3.04
CA THR A 79 2.86 -7.22 -1.59
C THR A 79 1.50 -6.66 -1.18
N MET A 80 0.86 -7.35 -0.25
CA MET A 80 -0.46 -6.98 0.29
C MET A 80 -0.45 -7.12 1.80
N VAL A 81 -1.35 -6.40 2.45
CA VAL A 81 -1.55 -6.56 3.91
C VAL A 81 -2.28 -7.87 4.17
N ALA A 82 -1.74 -8.68 5.08
CA ALA A 82 -2.24 -10.04 5.32
C ALA A 82 -3.56 -10.09 6.10
N ASN A 83 -3.70 -9.28 7.16
CA ASN A 83 -4.77 -9.47 8.15
C ASN A 83 -5.67 -8.25 8.36
N SER A 84 -5.32 -7.09 7.82
CA SER A 84 -6.07 -5.86 8.05
C SER A 84 -5.98 -4.93 6.85
N SER A 85 -6.77 -3.88 6.85
CA SER A 85 -6.54 -2.77 5.94
C SER A 85 -5.19 -2.10 6.28
N PRO A 86 -4.43 -1.61 5.31
CA PRO A 86 -3.22 -0.83 5.56
C PRO A 86 -3.50 0.48 6.32
N ARG A 87 -4.77 0.80 6.53
CA ARG A 87 -5.22 2.01 7.22
C ARG A 87 -5.35 1.83 8.73
N TYR A 88 -5.31 0.59 9.25
CA TYR A 88 -5.58 0.34 10.66
C TYR A 88 -4.35 -0.21 11.38
N ASP A 89 -4.05 0.36 12.54
CA ASP A 89 -3.22 -0.25 13.55
C ASP A 89 -4.13 -1.11 14.45
N LEU A 90 -4.07 -2.43 14.28
CA LEU A 90 -4.91 -3.36 15.04
C LEU A 90 -4.58 -3.36 16.55
N HIS A 91 -3.33 -3.11 16.92
CA HIS A 91 -2.94 -3.01 18.32
C HIS A 91 -3.62 -1.82 18.98
N LEU A 92 -3.52 -0.65 18.34
CA LEU A 92 -4.19 0.56 18.77
C LEU A 92 -5.70 0.37 18.83
N MET A 93 -6.31 -0.14 17.75
CA MET A 93 -7.77 -0.32 17.68
C MET A 93 -8.28 -1.25 18.80
N ASN A 94 -7.60 -2.37 19.04
CA ASN A 94 -7.93 -3.27 20.12
C ASN A 94 -7.78 -2.63 21.50
N ALA A 95 -6.70 -1.87 21.72
CA ALA A 95 -6.43 -1.22 23.00
C ALA A 95 -7.52 -0.20 23.40
N ILE A 96 -8.02 0.54 22.41
CA ILE A 96 -9.10 1.53 22.66
C ILE A 96 -10.51 0.90 22.58
N GLY A 97 -10.62 -0.38 22.20
CA GLY A 97 -11.89 -1.09 22.03
C GLY A 97 -12.69 -0.62 20.82
N ALA A 98 -11.99 -0.21 19.76
CA ALA A 98 -12.62 0.16 18.49
C ALA A 98 -12.88 -1.07 17.63
N SER A 99 -14.04 -1.07 16.94
CA SER A 99 -14.34 -2.08 15.93
C SER A 99 -13.65 -1.71 14.62
N VAL A 100 -13.08 -2.69 13.94
CA VAL A 100 -12.50 -2.51 12.61
C VAL A 100 -12.96 -3.63 11.68
N THR A 101 -13.23 -3.27 10.44
CA THR A 101 -13.54 -4.24 9.39
C THR A 101 -12.25 -4.74 8.77
N CYS A 102 -11.87 -5.97 9.08
CA CYS A 102 -10.70 -6.59 8.47
C CYS A 102 -11.01 -7.02 7.03
N SER A 103 -10.17 -6.61 6.08
CA SER A 103 -10.24 -7.10 4.71
C SER A 103 -9.18 -8.17 4.50
N ASN A 104 -9.59 -9.33 3.97
CA ASN A 104 -8.68 -10.42 3.60
C ASN A 104 -8.27 -10.31 2.11
N GLY A 105 -7.89 -9.12 1.67
CA GLY A 105 -7.59 -8.85 0.26
C GLY A 105 -6.57 -9.81 -0.35
N PHE A 106 -5.56 -10.23 0.42
CA PHE A 106 -4.56 -11.18 -0.07
C PHE A 106 -5.15 -12.58 -0.32
N VAL A 107 -6.14 -13.01 0.46
CA VAL A 107 -6.81 -14.31 0.25
C VAL A 107 -7.57 -14.30 -1.07
N TYR A 108 -8.24 -13.19 -1.38
CA TYR A 108 -8.90 -13.03 -2.69
C TYR A 108 -7.88 -13.03 -3.82
N ALA A 109 -6.78 -12.29 -3.69
CA ALA A 109 -5.71 -12.27 -4.68
C ALA A 109 -5.14 -13.67 -4.92
N PHE A 110 -4.85 -14.42 -3.85
CA PHE A 110 -4.35 -15.78 -3.92
C PHE A 110 -5.32 -16.70 -4.69
N ASN A 111 -6.60 -16.67 -4.33
CA ASN A 111 -7.61 -17.50 -5.00
C ASN A 111 -7.79 -17.11 -6.49
N ILE A 112 -7.75 -15.81 -6.81
CA ILE A 112 -7.79 -15.34 -8.19
C ILE A 112 -6.60 -15.87 -8.98
N LEU A 113 -5.40 -15.81 -8.43
CA LEU A 113 -4.19 -16.33 -9.10
C LEU A 113 -4.28 -17.83 -9.35
N ILE A 114 -4.78 -18.63 -8.39
CA ILE A 114 -5.04 -20.06 -8.61
C ILE A 114 -6.05 -20.27 -9.74
N GLN A 115 -7.14 -19.51 -9.78
CA GLN A 115 -8.14 -19.61 -10.87
C GLN A 115 -7.59 -19.18 -12.23
N MET A 116 -6.58 -18.32 -12.27
CA MET A 116 -5.85 -17.95 -13.50
C MET A 116 -4.83 -19.02 -13.93
N GLY A 117 -4.67 -20.10 -13.16
CA GLY A 117 -3.71 -21.17 -13.44
C GLY A 117 -2.29 -20.87 -12.95
N ALA A 118 -2.08 -19.80 -12.18
CA ALA A 118 -0.80 -19.52 -11.56
C ALA A 118 -0.56 -20.43 -10.35
N LEU A 119 0.72 -20.56 -9.97
CA LEU A 119 1.16 -21.26 -8.75
C LEU A 119 1.81 -20.25 -7.79
N PRO A 120 1.01 -19.44 -7.06
CA PRO A 120 1.54 -18.41 -6.20
C PRO A 120 2.27 -19.00 -4.99
N GLN A 121 3.41 -18.41 -4.66
CA GLN A 121 4.10 -18.64 -3.40
C GLN A 121 3.77 -17.47 -2.47
N VAL A 122 3.49 -17.78 -1.20
CA VAL A 122 3.19 -16.78 -0.18
C VAL A 122 4.28 -16.79 0.87
N THR A 123 4.81 -15.62 1.19
CA THR A 123 5.74 -15.42 2.30
C THR A 123 5.23 -14.26 3.15
N TYR A 124 5.22 -14.44 4.45
CA TYR A 124 4.86 -13.38 5.39
C TYR A 124 6.12 -12.74 5.95
N PHE A 125 6.08 -11.44 6.10
CA PHE A 125 7.10 -10.67 6.79
C PHE A 125 6.44 -9.57 7.61
N GLU A 126 7.06 -9.25 8.73
CA GLU A 126 6.65 -8.12 9.55
C GLU A 126 7.33 -6.85 9.04
N SER A 127 6.57 -5.78 8.96
CA SER A 127 7.07 -4.46 8.60
C SER A 127 6.68 -3.49 9.72
N PRO A 128 7.59 -3.17 10.65
CA PRO A 128 7.29 -2.23 11.71
C PRO A 128 7.02 -0.86 11.11
N ARG A 129 5.95 -0.24 11.55
CA ARG A 129 5.61 1.13 11.22
C ARG A 129 6.10 2.05 12.33
N ARG A 130 6.69 3.16 11.96
CA ARG A 130 7.03 4.25 12.87
C ARG A 130 6.46 5.53 12.28
N ASP A 131 5.60 6.18 13.04
CA ASP A 131 5.01 7.46 12.68
C ASP A 131 5.63 8.54 13.57
N THR A 132 5.87 9.73 13.01
CA THR A 132 6.42 10.88 13.71
C THR A 132 5.44 12.05 13.55
N PHE A 133 5.17 12.75 14.65
CA PHE A 133 4.23 13.85 14.69
C PHE A 133 4.85 15.03 15.44
N ASP A 134 4.48 16.24 15.05
CA ASP A 134 4.95 17.48 15.68
C ASP A 134 4.32 17.72 17.06
N SER A 135 3.18 17.09 17.34
CA SER A 135 2.48 17.18 18.62
C SER A 135 1.59 15.96 18.88
N LEU A 136 1.13 15.83 20.12
CA LEU A 136 0.15 14.83 20.52
C LEU A 136 -1.15 14.98 19.72
N GLU A 137 -1.63 16.22 19.58
CA GLU A 137 -2.86 16.55 18.86
C GLU A 137 -2.76 16.17 17.38
N ALA A 138 -1.60 16.39 16.76
CA ALA A 138 -1.34 15.96 15.38
C ALA A 138 -1.40 14.44 15.24
N GLY A 139 -0.84 13.71 16.19
CA GLY A 139 -0.92 12.24 16.24
C GLY A 139 -2.35 11.76 16.43
N VAL A 140 -3.09 12.33 17.38
CA VAL A 140 -4.51 12.00 17.60
C VAL A 140 -5.35 12.29 16.35
N ALA A 141 -5.14 13.43 15.71
CA ALA A 141 -5.86 13.79 14.47
C ALA A 141 -5.59 12.84 13.33
N ASP A 142 -4.35 12.35 13.19
CA ASP A 142 -4.00 11.38 12.14
C ASP A 142 -4.62 10.00 12.43
N PHE A 143 -4.44 9.49 13.62
CA PHE A 143 -4.98 8.19 14.01
C PHE A 143 -6.50 8.18 14.11
N SER A 144 -7.16 9.32 14.39
CA SER A 144 -8.63 9.40 14.39
C SER A 144 -9.24 9.10 13.02
N ARG A 145 -8.50 9.33 11.93
CA ARG A 145 -8.92 8.95 10.57
C ARG A 145 -9.05 7.44 10.37
N MET A 146 -8.48 6.65 11.27
CA MET A 146 -8.62 5.20 11.26
C MET A 146 -9.93 4.75 11.91
N LEU A 147 -10.59 5.63 12.67
CA LEU A 147 -11.85 5.31 13.32
C LEU A 147 -12.97 5.27 12.28
N GLU A 148 -13.58 4.10 12.12
CA GLU A 148 -14.78 3.94 11.30
C GLU A 148 -15.99 4.56 12.01
N HIS A 149 -17.05 4.83 11.24
CA HIS A 149 -18.33 5.25 11.80
C HIS A 149 -18.79 4.30 12.91
N GLY A 150 -19.24 4.85 14.03
CA GLY A 150 -19.63 4.12 15.22
C GLY A 150 -18.52 3.94 16.27
N ASN A 151 -17.36 4.55 16.07
CA ASN A 151 -16.26 4.57 17.03
C ASN A 151 -15.95 6.00 17.53
N GLU A 152 -16.84 6.95 17.31
CA GLU A 152 -16.64 8.36 17.68
C GLU A 152 -16.46 8.55 19.19
N ASP A 153 -17.05 7.65 19.99
CA ASP A 153 -16.92 7.60 21.46
C ASP A 153 -15.53 7.12 21.94
N LYS A 154 -14.66 6.70 21.02
CA LYS A 154 -13.32 6.20 21.36
C LYS A 154 -12.21 7.26 21.27
N ILE A 155 -12.54 8.51 20.88
CA ILE A 155 -11.54 9.58 20.68
C ILE A 155 -10.77 9.87 21.97
N ASP A 156 -11.45 9.93 23.11
CA ASP A 156 -10.78 10.17 24.40
C ASP A 156 -9.81 9.04 24.76
N ARG A 157 -10.20 7.79 24.52
CA ARG A 157 -9.31 6.62 24.72
C ARG A 157 -8.14 6.62 23.75
N LEU A 158 -8.37 7.05 22.52
CA LEU A 158 -7.32 7.22 21.51
C LEU A 158 -6.29 8.25 21.98
N HIS A 159 -6.74 9.40 22.46
CA HIS A 159 -5.89 10.45 23.02
C HIS A 159 -5.04 9.90 24.18
N ASP A 160 -5.67 9.26 25.15
CA ASP A 160 -4.97 8.70 26.32
C ASP A 160 -3.95 7.62 25.91
N TYR A 161 -4.31 6.75 24.96
CA TYR A 161 -3.40 5.74 24.46
C TYR A 161 -2.18 6.34 23.78
N ILE A 162 -2.37 7.32 22.89
CA ILE A 162 -1.27 7.98 22.20
C ILE A 162 -0.38 8.74 23.18
N ALA A 163 -0.98 9.48 24.13
CA ALA A 163 -0.23 10.21 25.17
C ALA A 163 0.67 9.29 26.00
N GLN A 164 0.24 8.04 26.26
CA GLN A 164 1.02 7.05 27.02
C GLN A 164 2.12 6.37 26.20
N HIS A 165 1.99 6.29 24.87
CA HIS A 165 2.90 5.53 24.00
C HIS A 165 3.76 6.42 23.10
N MET A 166 3.44 7.69 22.97
CA MET A 166 4.25 8.66 22.25
C MET A 166 5.55 8.94 23.03
N ILE A 167 6.67 8.88 22.33
CA ILE A 167 7.98 9.19 22.90
C ILE A 167 8.60 10.36 22.15
N GLU A 168 9.36 11.19 22.85
CA GLU A 168 10.13 12.26 22.20
C GLU A 168 11.13 11.67 21.20
N ASN A 169 11.20 12.28 20.03
CA ASN A 169 12.21 11.94 19.03
C ASN A 169 13.49 12.76 19.31
N PRO A 170 14.58 12.15 19.79
CA PRO A 170 15.79 12.87 20.12
C PRO A 170 16.53 13.46 18.90
N HIS A 171 16.02 13.19 17.69
CA HIS A 171 16.59 13.63 16.42
C HIS A 171 15.64 14.53 15.62
N ALA A 172 14.58 15.02 16.24
CA ALA A 172 13.66 15.98 15.63
C ALA A 172 14.17 17.41 15.73
#